data_04a09c342374a0ad15a64cc633d5d439
#
_entry.id   04a09c342374a0ad15a64cc633d5d439
#
_cell.length_a   1.000
_cell.length_b   1.000
_cell.length_c   1.000
_cell.angle_alpha   90.00
_cell.angle_beta   90.00
_cell.angle_gamma   90.00
#
_symmetry.space_group_name_H-M   'P 1'
#
loop_
_entity.id
_entity.type
_entity.pdbx_description
1 polymer ?
#
loop_
_entity_poly.entity_id
_entity_poly.type
_entity_poly.pdbx_seq_one_letter_code
_entity_poly.pdbx_strand_id
1 'polypeptide(L)'
;MGLAQNIAKDGLGGLEHNFITARLEDIVKWSRSRSSWPATFGLACCAIEMMATGAGHYDLARFGMEVFRASPRQADIMIVAGRVSQKMAPVLRQVYDQMMEPKWVISMGVCASSGGMFNNYAIVQGVDQIVPVDVYAPGCPPTPETLIHAIETLHQLIEDGEIMRRRKASGAGADVHVQEIPAGNSTPVILGVR
;
A
#
# COMPACT_ATOMS: atom_id res chain seq x y z
N MET A 1 -5.13 16.24 19.36
CA MET A 1 -4.43 17.36 20.05
C MET A 1 -3.22 17.92 19.25
N GLY A 2 -2.80 17.32 18.16
CA GLY A 2 -1.62 17.75 17.38
C GLY A 2 -1.82 18.89 16.36
N LEU A 3 -3.04 19.15 15.89
CA LEU A 3 -3.31 20.15 14.86
C LEU A 3 -3.08 21.59 15.36
N ALA A 4 -3.45 21.89 16.59
CA ALA A 4 -3.30 23.26 17.15
C ALA A 4 -1.84 23.66 17.44
N GLN A 5 -0.96 22.69 17.69
CA GLN A 5 0.45 22.95 18.02
C GLN A 5 1.33 23.25 16.78
N ASN A 6 0.92 22.76 15.60
CA ASN A 6 1.66 23.01 14.36
C ASN A 6 1.34 24.39 13.75
N ILE A 7 0.15 24.91 13.98
CA ILE A 7 -0.26 26.26 13.50
C ILE A 7 0.54 27.38 14.18
N ALA A 8 0.95 27.16 15.44
CA ALA A 8 1.70 28.16 16.20
C ALA A 8 3.18 28.30 15.79
N LYS A 9 3.77 27.32 15.09
CA LYS A 9 5.18 27.31 14.70
C LYS A 9 5.51 28.06 13.40
N ASP A 10 4.52 28.38 12.58
CA ASP A 10 4.75 28.85 11.21
C ASP A 10 4.39 30.34 10.98
N GLY A 11 4.44 31.15 12.02
CA GLY A 11 4.50 32.62 11.85
C GLY A 11 3.21 33.31 11.38
N LEU A 12 2.05 32.66 11.46
CA LEU A 12 0.73 33.29 11.26
C LEU A 12 0.17 33.83 12.59
N GLY A 13 1.00 34.37 13.44
CA GLY A 13 0.63 35.04 14.67
C GLY A 13 -0.02 36.40 14.40
N GLY A 14 -1.27 36.42 13.98
CA GLY A 14 -1.99 37.66 13.73
C GLY A 14 -3.45 37.51 13.32
N LEU A 15 -3.93 36.30 13.03
CA LEU A 15 -5.34 36.07 12.73
C LEU A 15 -6.03 35.47 13.95
N GLU A 16 -6.31 36.37 14.89
CA GLU A 16 -6.93 36.04 16.15
C GLU A 16 -8.37 35.56 16.04
N HIS A 17 -8.60 34.39 16.60
CA HIS A 17 -9.77 33.93 17.34
C HIS A 17 -11.08 33.54 16.64
N ASN A 18 -11.32 33.79 15.35
CA ASN A 18 -12.62 33.46 14.74
C ASN A 18 -12.57 32.55 13.51
N PHE A 19 -11.38 32.09 13.08
CA PHE A 19 -11.25 31.25 11.89
C PHE A 19 -10.45 29.99 12.20
N ILE A 20 -11.01 28.84 11.86
CA ILE A 20 -10.23 27.60 11.79
C ILE A 20 -9.50 27.63 10.44
N THR A 21 -8.27 28.10 10.42
CA THR A 21 -7.43 28.04 9.24
C THR A 21 -6.76 26.67 9.17
N ALA A 22 -7.09 25.89 8.17
CA ALA A 22 -6.38 24.64 7.86
C ALA A 22 -5.53 24.86 6.60
N ARG A 23 -4.33 24.30 6.57
CA ARG A 23 -3.53 24.28 5.35
C ARG A 23 -4.19 23.35 4.34
N LEU A 24 -4.17 23.71 3.07
CA LEU A 24 -4.70 22.87 1.99
C LEU A 24 -4.05 21.46 2.01
N GLU A 25 -2.75 21.40 2.33
CA GLU A 25 -2.02 20.14 2.46
C GLU A 25 -2.60 19.21 3.54
N ASP A 26 -2.99 19.76 4.69
CA ASP A 26 -3.56 18.98 5.79
C ASP A 26 -4.96 18.46 5.43
N ILE A 27 -5.75 19.27 4.73
CA ILE A 27 -7.06 18.86 4.20
C ILE A 27 -6.88 17.72 3.18
N VAL A 28 -5.92 17.84 2.28
CA VAL A 28 -5.64 16.80 1.27
C VAL A 28 -5.15 15.51 1.93
N LYS A 29 -4.27 15.57 2.93
CA LYS A 29 -3.82 14.40 3.68
C LYS A 29 -4.98 13.72 4.42
N TRP A 30 -5.79 14.50 5.11
CA TRP A 30 -6.96 13.99 5.81
C TRP A 30 -7.96 13.33 4.85
N SER A 31 -8.26 13.95 3.71
CA SER A 31 -9.15 13.39 2.69
C SER A 31 -8.61 12.06 2.15
N ARG A 32 -7.32 11.98 1.87
CA ARG A 32 -6.67 10.76 1.37
C ARG A 32 -6.64 9.63 2.39
N SER A 33 -6.46 9.94 3.68
CA SER A 33 -6.50 8.92 4.73
C SER A 33 -7.91 8.37 4.97
N ARG A 34 -8.95 9.16 4.71
CA ARG A 34 -10.35 8.78 4.97
C ARG A 34 -11.11 8.23 3.77
N SER A 35 -10.55 8.30 2.57
CA SER A 35 -11.18 7.81 1.34
C SER A 35 -10.12 7.20 0.44
N SER A 36 -9.69 5.99 0.78
CA SER A 36 -8.69 5.24 0.03
C SER A 36 -9.29 3.93 -0.46
N TRP A 37 -9.38 3.76 -1.76
CA TRP A 37 -10.03 2.60 -2.37
C TRP A 37 -9.02 1.49 -2.67
N PRO A 38 -9.25 0.27 -2.14
CA PRO A 38 -8.36 -0.85 -2.40
C PRO A 38 -8.58 -1.44 -3.79
N ALA A 39 -7.47 -1.83 -4.43
CA ALA A 39 -7.51 -2.63 -5.65
C ALA A 39 -7.90 -4.07 -5.33
N THR A 40 -8.74 -4.67 -6.17
CA THR A 40 -9.07 -6.10 -6.08
C THR A 40 -7.89 -6.92 -6.58
N PHE A 41 -6.99 -7.33 -5.68
CA PHE A 41 -5.79 -8.07 -6.03
C PHE A 41 -5.49 -9.18 -5.01
N GLY A 42 -6.24 -10.28 -5.09
CA GLY A 42 -6.07 -11.45 -4.25
C GLY A 42 -5.40 -12.60 -5.01
N LEU A 43 -4.34 -13.18 -4.46
CA LEU A 43 -3.51 -14.18 -5.12
C LEU A 43 -3.60 -15.59 -4.52
N ALA A 44 -3.90 -15.70 -3.22
CA ALA A 44 -3.92 -16.98 -2.51
C ALA A 44 -4.87 -16.93 -1.29
N CYS A 45 -4.62 -17.78 -0.28
CA CYS A 45 -5.47 -17.90 0.91
C CYS A 45 -5.68 -16.58 1.66
N CYS A 46 -4.71 -15.66 1.69
CA CYS A 46 -4.87 -14.35 2.31
C CYS A 46 -5.99 -13.51 1.66
N ALA A 47 -6.35 -13.79 0.41
CA ALA A 47 -7.48 -13.14 -0.25
C ALA A 47 -8.82 -13.47 0.41
N ILE A 48 -8.95 -14.64 1.02
CA ILE A 48 -10.17 -15.06 1.75
C ILE A 48 -10.31 -14.19 3.00
N GLU A 49 -9.23 -13.98 3.75
CA GLU A 49 -9.24 -13.10 4.91
C GLU A 49 -9.45 -11.62 4.52
N MET A 50 -8.92 -11.21 3.38
CA MET A 50 -9.19 -9.87 2.84
C MET A 50 -10.67 -9.70 2.50
N MET A 51 -11.33 -10.71 1.94
CA MET A 51 -12.79 -10.69 1.71
C MET A 51 -13.57 -10.72 3.02
N ALA A 52 -13.10 -11.49 4.02
CA ALA A 52 -13.71 -11.53 5.35
C ALA A 52 -13.63 -10.17 6.05
N THR A 53 -12.55 -9.41 5.85
CA THR A 53 -12.40 -8.05 6.39
C THR A 53 -13.42 -7.08 5.79
N GLY A 54 -13.80 -7.27 4.52
CA GLY A 54 -14.88 -6.50 3.88
C GLY A 54 -16.29 -7.01 4.18
N ALA A 55 -16.43 -8.12 4.92
CA ALA A 55 -17.74 -8.66 5.29
C ALA A 55 -18.37 -7.88 6.45
N GLY A 56 -19.69 -8.01 6.62
CA GLY A 56 -20.47 -7.21 7.56
C GLY A 56 -20.06 -7.30 9.04
N HIS A 57 -19.27 -8.31 9.44
CA HIS A 57 -18.77 -8.41 10.82
C HIS A 57 -17.66 -7.40 11.10
N TYR A 58 -16.76 -7.18 10.13
CA TYR A 58 -15.62 -6.26 10.28
C TYR A 58 -15.84 -4.93 9.59
N ASP A 59 -16.42 -4.94 8.43
CA ASP A 59 -16.86 -3.80 7.60
C ASP A 59 -15.82 -2.69 7.42
N LEU A 60 -15.16 -2.69 6.28
CA LEU A 60 -14.17 -1.67 5.90
C LEU A 60 -14.80 -0.33 5.52
N ALA A 61 -16.13 -0.24 5.37
CA ALA A 61 -16.82 0.99 5.00
C ALA A 61 -16.55 2.13 5.99
N ARG A 62 -16.48 1.81 7.28
CA ARG A 62 -16.18 2.80 8.34
C ARG A 62 -14.78 3.43 8.24
N PHE A 63 -13.86 2.78 7.50
CA PHE A 63 -12.51 3.30 7.23
C PHE A 63 -12.41 4.00 5.86
N GLY A 64 -13.55 4.15 5.15
CA GLY A 64 -13.58 4.74 3.81
C GLY A 64 -13.07 3.83 2.71
N MET A 65 -13.04 2.52 2.95
CA MET A 65 -12.50 1.49 2.04
C MET A 65 -13.56 0.50 1.57
N GLU A 66 -14.82 0.91 1.49
CA GLU A 66 -15.93 0.05 1.09
C GLU A 66 -15.77 -0.48 -0.34
N VAL A 67 -15.26 0.34 -1.23
CA VAL A 67 -15.29 0.06 -2.66
C VAL A 67 -14.00 -0.59 -3.11
N PHE A 68 -14.03 -1.92 -3.28
CA PHE A 68 -12.97 -2.65 -3.97
C PHE A 68 -13.03 -2.40 -5.47
N ARG A 69 -11.99 -1.79 -6.03
CA ARG A 69 -11.92 -1.48 -7.47
C ARG A 69 -11.18 -2.56 -8.24
N ALA A 70 -11.83 -3.08 -9.29
CA ALA A 70 -11.18 -3.99 -10.24
C ALA A 70 -10.23 -3.24 -11.20
N SER A 71 -10.50 -1.95 -11.46
CA SER A 71 -9.65 -1.10 -12.30
C SER A 71 -8.51 -0.50 -11.45
N PRO A 72 -7.24 -0.80 -11.76
CA PRO A 72 -6.10 -0.23 -11.05
C PRO A 72 -6.05 1.30 -11.08
N ARG A 73 -6.53 1.89 -12.16
CA ARG A 73 -6.55 3.36 -12.36
C ARG A 73 -7.49 4.10 -11.41
N GLN A 74 -8.41 3.39 -10.77
CA GLN A 74 -9.38 3.93 -9.82
C GLN A 74 -9.07 3.52 -8.37
N ALA A 75 -7.97 2.83 -8.15
CA ALA A 75 -7.56 2.35 -6.84
C ALA A 75 -6.37 3.15 -6.30
N ASP A 76 -6.38 3.38 -5.00
CA ASP A 76 -5.34 4.13 -4.30
C ASP A 76 -4.40 3.19 -3.52
N ILE A 77 -4.92 2.06 -3.04
CA ILE A 77 -4.18 1.08 -2.26
C ILE A 77 -4.14 -0.26 -3.00
N MET A 78 -2.95 -0.87 -3.09
CA MET A 78 -2.78 -2.25 -3.51
C MET A 78 -2.55 -3.12 -2.28
N ILE A 79 -3.46 -4.06 -2.03
CA ILE A 79 -3.27 -5.09 -1.00
C ILE A 79 -2.80 -6.37 -1.70
N VAL A 80 -1.53 -6.70 -1.56
CA VAL A 80 -1.00 -7.94 -2.13
C VAL A 80 -1.26 -9.09 -1.17
N ALA A 81 -2.36 -9.80 -1.40
CA ALA A 81 -2.86 -10.82 -0.50
C ALA A 81 -2.44 -12.23 -0.95
N GLY A 82 -1.30 -12.70 -0.47
CA GLY A 82 -0.83 -14.06 -0.67
C GLY A 82 0.50 -14.19 -1.41
N ARG A 83 0.83 -15.43 -1.82
CA ARG A 83 2.08 -15.73 -2.52
C ARG A 83 2.09 -15.18 -3.95
N VAL A 84 3.20 -14.62 -4.34
CA VAL A 84 3.44 -14.13 -5.71
C VAL A 84 4.33 -15.13 -6.44
N SER A 85 3.84 -15.71 -7.53
CA SER A 85 4.67 -16.55 -8.38
C SER A 85 5.56 -15.71 -9.29
N GLN A 86 6.69 -16.27 -9.74
CA GLN A 86 7.60 -15.60 -10.68
C GLN A 86 6.88 -15.18 -11.97
N LYS A 87 5.92 -15.99 -12.43
CA LYS A 87 5.11 -15.66 -13.62
C LYS A 87 4.12 -14.52 -13.38
N MET A 88 3.68 -14.33 -12.12
CA MET A 88 2.75 -13.27 -11.74
C MET A 88 3.46 -11.95 -11.41
N ALA A 89 4.75 -11.99 -11.09
CA ALA A 89 5.53 -10.81 -10.73
C ALA A 89 5.48 -9.67 -11.77
N PRO A 90 5.64 -9.92 -13.09
CA PRO A 90 5.51 -8.89 -14.10
C PRO A 90 4.10 -8.27 -14.16
N VAL A 91 3.06 -9.10 -13.99
CA VAL A 91 1.68 -8.64 -13.97
C VAL A 91 1.40 -7.74 -12.77
N LEU A 92 1.91 -8.13 -11.59
CA LEU A 92 1.80 -7.31 -10.37
C LEU A 92 2.46 -5.95 -10.59
N ARG A 93 3.64 -5.91 -11.20
CA ARG A 93 4.31 -4.66 -11.53
C ARG A 93 3.50 -3.81 -12.52
N GLN A 94 2.95 -4.40 -13.58
CA GLN A 94 2.11 -3.69 -14.54
C GLN A 94 0.85 -3.11 -13.88
N VAL A 95 0.20 -3.86 -12.99
CA VAL A 95 -0.97 -3.37 -12.24
C VAL A 95 -0.58 -2.20 -11.34
N TYR A 96 0.56 -2.29 -10.65
CA TYR A 96 1.08 -1.21 -9.81
C TYR A 96 1.37 0.06 -10.63
N ASP A 97 1.99 -0.08 -11.80
CA ASP A 97 2.33 1.05 -12.67
C ASP A 97 1.09 1.73 -13.26
N GLN A 98 -0.03 1.00 -13.39
CA GLN A 98 -1.31 1.55 -13.85
C GLN A 98 -2.07 2.33 -12.76
N MET A 99 -1.69 2.19 -11.49
CA MET A 99 -2.30 2.96 -10.40
C MET A 99 -1.85 4.42 -10.43
N MET A 100 -2.78 5.32 -10.14
CA MET A 100 -2.50 6.75 -10.08
C MET A 100 -1.69 7.11 -8.83
N GLU A 101 -0.82 8.12 -8.95
CA GLU A 101 -0.15 8.69 -7.78
C GLU A 101 -1.09 9.68 -7.05
N PRO A 102 -1.11 9.70 -5.72
CA PRO A 102 -0.34 8.87 -4.79
C PRO A 102 -0.96 7.48 -4.62
N LYS A 103 -0.13 6.44 -4.55
CA LYS A 103 -0.53 5.05 -4.37
C LYS A 103 0.24 4.40 -3.22
N TRP A 104 -0.36 3.43 -2.57
CA TRP A 104 0.21 2.73 -1.42
C TRP A 104 0.11 1.23 -1.58
N VAL A 105 1.04 0.50 -0.95
CA VAL A 105 1.10 -0.96 -1.02
C VAL A 105 1.13 -1.56 0.37
N ILE A 106 0.19 -2.47 0.63
CA ILE A 106 0.18 -3.31 1.83
C ILE A 106 0.56 -4.74 1.42
N SER A 107 1.61 -5.27 2.01
CA SER A 107 1.99 -6.69 1.88
C SER A 107 1.25 -7.51 2.93
N MET A 108 0.24 -8.30 2.49
CA MET A 108 -0.59 -9.10 3.38
C MET A 108 -0.13 -10.55 3.43
N GLY A 109 0.28 -10.95 4.63
CA GLY A 109 0.70 -12.30 4.94
C GLY A 109 2.19 -12.57 4.72
N VAL A 110 2.67 -13.62 5.35
CA VAL A 110 4.09 -13.99 5.33
C VAL A 110 4.58 -14.36 3.93
N CYS A 111 3.70 -14.89 3.08
CA CYS A 111 4.06 -15.25 1.70
C CYS A 111 4.36 -14.02 0.85
N ALA A 112 3.61 -12.94 1.00
CA ALA A 112 3.89 -11.68 0.32
C ALA A 112 5.12 -10.98 0.92
N SER A 113 5.33 -11.10 2.24
CA SER A 113 6.41 -10.39 2.94
C SER A 113 7.79 -11.02 2.73
N SER A 114 7.88 -12.36 2.67
CA SER A 114 9.17 -13.06 2.62
C SER A 114 9.13 -14.40 1.87
N GLY A 115 8.03 -14.71 1.14
CA GLY A 115 7.82 -16.02 0.53
C GLY A 115 7.29 -17.08 1.49
N GLY A 116 7.42 -16.88 2.81
CA GLY A 116 6.90 -17.75 3.85
C GLY A 116 7.41 -19.19 3.76
N MET A 117 6.48 -20.15 3.82
CA MET A 117 6.80 -21.59 3.71
C MET A 117 7.18 -22.02 2.27
N PHE A 118 6.97 -21.15 1.27
CA PHE A 118 7.22 -21.47 -0.13
C PHE A 118 8.61 -20.98 -0.58
N ASN A 119 9.66 -21.46 0.09
CA ASN A 119 11.03 -21.13 -0.28
C ASN A 119 11.48 -21.99 -1.47
N ASN A 120 11.02 -21.63 -2.66
CA ASN A 120 11.36 -22.30 -3.91
C ASN A 120 11.54 -21.30 -5.06
N TYR A 121 12.10 -21.78 -6.17
CA TYR A 121 12.38 -20.94 -7.35
C TYR A 121 11.14 -20.40 -8.09
N ALA A 122 9.95 -20.96 -7.82
CA ALA A 122 8.71 -20.56 -8.49
C ALA A 122 8.02 -19.38 -7.81
N ILE A 123 8.37 -19.08 -6.56
CA ILE A 123 7.75 -18.04 -5.74
C ILE A 123 8.75 -16.92 -5.45
N VAL A 124 8.28 -15.68 -5.58
CA VAL A 124 9.06 -14.49 -5.23
C VAL A 124 9.19 -14.40 -3.72
N GLN A 125 10.41 -14.20 -3.24
CA GLN A 125 10.74 -14.16 -1.81
C GLN A 125 10.62 -12.74 -1.25
N GLY A 126 9.42 -12.17 -1.35
CA GLY A 126 9.07 -10.81 -0.90
C GLY A 126 8.60 -9.92 -2.04
N VAL A 127 7.47 -9.28 -1.84
CA VAL A 127 6.85 -8.35 -2.81
C VAL A 127 7.66 -7.06 -2.94
N ASP A 128 8.40 -6.71 -1.92
CA ASP A 128 9.33 -5.57 -1.89
C ASP A 128 10.41 -5.61 -3.00
N GLN A 129 10.69 -6.80 -3.52
CA GLN A 129 11.56 -6.96 -4.71
C GLN A 129 10.92 -6.50 -6.02
N ILE A 130 9.59 -6.36 -6.05
CA ILE A 130 8.83 -6.01 -7.26
C ILE A 130 8.29 -4.58 -7.17
N VAL A 131 7.67 -4.24 -6.04
CA VAL A 131 7.04 -2.94 -5.80
C VAL A 131 7.39 -2.44 -4.39
N PRO A 132 7.49 -1.13 -4.17
CA PRO A 132 7.75 -0.59 -2.85
C PRO A 132 6.58 -0.90 -1.91
N VAL A 133 6.87 -1.49 -0.76
CA VAL A 133 5.88 -1.81 0.27
C VAL A 133 5.91 -0.76 1.37
N ASP A 134 4.75 -0.22 1.72
CA ASP A 134 4.61 0.81 2.76
C ASP A 134 4.32 0.19 4.13
N VAL A 135 3.47 -0.85 4.18
CA VAL A 135 3.06 -1.52 5.41
C VAL A 135 3.01 -3.03 5.21
N TYR A 136 3.41 -3.77 6.24
CA TYR A 136 3.33 -5.23 6.28
C TYR A 136 2.27 -5.66 7.28
N ALA A 137 1.39 -6.60 6.88
CA ALA A 137 0.43 -7.27 7.73
C ALA A 137 0.89 -8.72 7.95
N PRO A 138 1.51 -9.05 9.09
CA PRO A 138 2.05 -10.39 9.34
C PRO A 138 0.94 -11.40 9.63
N GLY A 139 1.18 -12.67 9.30
CA GLY A 139 0.28 -13.79 9.57
C GLY A 139 0.28 -14.81 8.43
N CYS A 140 -0.31 -16.00 8.68
CA CYS A 140 -0.41 -17.04 7.66
C CYS A 140 -1.72 -17.86 7.82
N PRO A 141 -2.86 -17.33 7.33
CA PRO A 141 -3.13 -15.96 6.92
C PRO A 141 -3.18 -14.98 8.10
N PRO A 142 -3.00 -13.67 7.87
CA PRO A 142 -3.29 -12.67 8.90
C PRO A 142 -4.78 -12.66 9.21
N THR A 143 -5.15 -12.43 10.45
CA THR A 143 -6.57 -12.24 10.80
C THR A 143 -7.11 -10.93 10.22
N PRO A 144 -8.44 -10.79 10.06
CA PRO A 144 -9.03 -9.54 9.61
C PRO A 144 -8.63 -8.33 10.48
N GLU A 145 -8.48 -8.52 11.81
CA GLU A 145 -8.02 -7.47 12.73
C GLU A 145 -6.59 -7.02 12.42
N THR A 146 -5.72 -7.96 12.05
CA THR A 146 -4.34 -7.63 11.66
C THR A 146 -4.32 -6.77 10.39
N LEU A 147 -5.19 -7.06 9.42
CA LEU A 147 -5.30 -6.24 8.21
C LEU A 147 -5.87 -4.86 8.53
N ILE A 148 -6.90 -4.77 9.38
CA ILE A 148 -7.46 -3.49 9.84
C ILE A 148 -6.39 -2.65 10.53
N HIS A 149 -5.60 -3.25 11.42
CA HIS A 149 -4.50 -2.56 12.08
C HIS A 149 -3.44 -2.05 11.08
N ALA A 150 -3.13 -2.84 10.06
CA ALA A 150 -2.22 -2.41 8.98
C ALA A 150 -2.78 -1.22 8.19
N ILE A 151 -4.09 -1.21 7.94
CA ILE A 151 -4.80 -0.09 7.30
C ILE A 151 -4.76 1.16 8.19
N GLU A 152 -5.05 1.04 9.48
CA GLU A 152 -4.97 2.16 10.43
C GLU A 152 -3.54 2.72 10.50
N THR A 153 -2.55 1.85 10.53
CA THR A 153 -1.14 2.26 10.47
C THR A 153 -0.82 3.03 9.19
N LEU A 154 -1.34 2.56 8.05
CA LEU A 154 -1.17 3.27 6.77
C LEU A 154 -1.82 4.65 6.81
N HIS A 155 -3.04 4.77 7.35
CA HIS A 155 -3.74 6.05 7.48
C HIS A 155 -2.94 7.04 8.33
N GLN A 156 -2.38 6.59 9.46
CA GLN A 156 -1.51 7.43 10.31
C GLN A 156 -0.26 7.90 9.55
N LEU A 157 0.40 7.00 8.82
CA LEU A 157 1.58 7.33 8.01
C LEU A 157 1.27 8.32 6.88
N ILE A 158 0.05 8.28 6.31
CA ILE A 158 -0.41 9.24 5.31
C ILE A 158 -0.63 10.61 5.95
N GLU A 159 -1.29 10.67 7.12
CA GLU A 159 -1.55 11.91 7.86
C GLU A 159 -0.23 12.58 8.29
N ASP A 160 0.73 11.80 8.76
CA ASP A 160 2.06 12.30 9.15
C ASP A 160 2.93 12.70 7.94
N GLY A 161 2.56 12.28 6.74
CA GLY A 161 3.33 12.50 5.50
C GLY A 161 4.67 11.76 5.48
N GLU A 162 4.87 10.78 6.35
CA GLU A 162 6.13 10.05 6.50
C GLU A 162 6.44 9.15 5.30
N ILE A 163 5.42 8.56 4.69
CA ILE A 163 5.58 7.67 3.51
C ILE A 163 6.28 8.42 2.38
N MET A 164 5.85 9.64 2.08
CA MET A 164 6.46 10.44 1.02
C MET A 164 7.91 10.80 1.35
N ARG A 165 8.22 11.02 2.63
CA ARG A 165 9.61 11.25 3.09
C ARG A 165 10.47 9.99 2.95
N ARG A 166 9.95 8.82 3.35
CA ARG A 166 10.63 7.52 3.21
C ARG A 166 10.93 7.20 1.76
N ARG A 167 9.95 7.36 0.86
CA ARG A 167 10.13 7.10 -0.58
C ARG A 167 11.16 8.03 -1.22
N LYS A 168 11.17 9.32 -0.87
CA LYS A 168 12.20 10.27 -1.32
C LYS A 168 13.59 9.90 -0.80
N ALA A 169 13.69 9.45 0.44
CA ALA A 169 14.97 9.05 1.05
C ALA A 169 15.51 7.73 0.46
N SER A 170 14.65 6.79 0.13
CA SER A 170 15.04 5.49 -0.44
C SER A 170 15.30 5.52 -1.94
N GLY A 171 15.00 6.64 -2.62
CA GLY A 171 15.08 6.70 -4.09
C GLY A 171 14.07 5.78 -4.80
N ALA A 172 13.15 5.19 -4.07
CA ALA A 172 12.17 4.21 -4.57
C ALA A 172 11.11 4.82 -5.53
N GLY A 173 11.25 6.09 -5.88
CA GLY A 173 10.48 6.72 -6.95
C GLY A 173 11.19 6.72 -8.29
N ALA A 174 12.45 6.28 -8.34
CA ALA A 174 13.24 6.20 -9.56
C ALA A 174 13.39 4.72 -9.94
N ASP A 175 12.62 4.32 -10.94
CA ASP A 175 12.90 3.23 -11.86
C ASP A 175 13.56 1.96 -11.30
N VAL A 176 12.74 1.05 -10.74
CA VAL A 176 13.11 -0.36 -10.80
C VAL A 176 13.04 -0.75 -12.28
N HIS A 177 14.18 -0.72 -12.93
CA HIS A 177 14.31 -1.19 -14.31
C HIS A 177 13.93 -2.67 -14.34
N VAL A 178 12.71 -2.96 -14.74
CA VAL A 178 12.37 -4.30 -15.22
C VAL A 178 13.10 -4.43 -16.54
N GLN A 179 14.21 -5.17 -16.58
CA GLN A 179 14.84 -5.53 -17.83
C GLN A 179 13.78 -6.22 -18.71
N GLU A 180 13.50 -5.64 -19.86
CA GLU A 180 12.65 -6.27 -20.87
C GLU A 180 13.21 -7.66 -21.16
N ILE A 181 12.41 -8.67 -20.87
CA ILE A 181 12.75 -10.06 -21.17
C ILE A 181 12.66 -10.19 -22.69
N PRO A 182 13.76 -10.52 -23.40
CA PRO A 182 13.68 -10.73 -24.83
C PRO A 182 12.67 -11.85 -25.12
N ALA A 183 11.74 -11.57 -26.00
CA ALA A 183 10.72 -12.51 -26.45
C ALA A 183 11.42 -13.74 -27.07
N GLY A 184 11.62 -14.80 -26.30
CA GLY A 184 12.24 -16.02 -26.83
C GLY A 184 12.72 -17.04 -25.82
N ASN A 185 12.76 -16.76 -24.52
CA ASN A 185 13.13 -17.78 -23.53
C ASN A 185 12.37 -17.60 -22.23
N SER A 186 11.68 -18.64 -21.80
CA SER A 186 10.60 -18.69 -20.84
C SER A 186 11.01 -18.74 -19.37
N THR A 187 12.03 -18.01 -18.96
CA THR A 187 12.34 -17.86 -17.51
C THR A 187 12.69 -16.41 -17.19
N PRO A 188 11.78 -15.66 -16.54
CA PRO A 188 12.14 -14.36 -16.00
C PRO A 188 13.08 -14.55 -14.81
N VAL A 189 14.35 -14.21 -15.00
CA VAL A 189 15.30 -14.08 -13.90
C VAL A 189 15.14 -12.67 -13.35
N ILE A 190 14.50 -12.54 -12.20
CA ILE A 190 14.51 -11.29 -11.44
C ILE A 190 15.87 -11.25 -10.75
N LEU A 191 16.78 -10.47 -11.32
CA LEU A 191 18.05 -10.18 -10.67
C LEU A 191 17.77 -9.20 -9.53
N GLY A 192 18.04 -9.64 -8.31
CA GLY A 192 17.85 -8.83 -7.11
C GLY A 192 18.68 -7.55 -7.17
N VAL A 193 18.02 -6.46 -6.86
CA VAL A 193 18.68 -5.19 -6.52
C VAL A 193 19.28 -5.36 -5.13
N ARG A 194 20.60 -5.17 -5.01
CA ARG A 194 21.32 -5.04 -3.73
C ARG A 194 21.07 -3.66 -3.12
#